data_1f8f21af8ec1f7e3eb8b6569edbd857e
#
_entry.id   1f8f21af8ec1f7e3eb8b6569edbd857e
#
_cell.length_a   1.000
_cell.length_b   1.000
_cell.length_c   1.000
_cell.angle_alpha   90.00
_cell.angle_beta   90.00
_cell.angle_gamma   90.00
#
_symmetry.space_group_name_H-M   'P 1'
#
loop_
_entity.id
_entity.type
_entity.pdbx_description
1 polymer ?
#
loop_
_entity_poly.entity_id
_entity_poly.type
_entity_poly.pdbx_seq_one_letter_code
_entity_poly.pdbx_strand_id
1 'polypeptide(L)'
;MPRSPLKPKPLRADGWQVEELVRKVKDATMDTINAAFKEAASDKSYKGVLEFSDEPLVSQDIVGNPHSCIFDSKLTLTIGNRFVKVVGWYDNEWGYSNRCVELMEMLAD
;
A
#
# COMPACT_ATOMS: atom_id res chain seq x y z
N MET A 1 19.60 4.09 18.16
CA MET A 1 18.98 3.86 18.43
C MET A 1 19.06 3.30 18.70
N PRO A 2 19.37 3.33 18.81
CA PRO A 2 19.23 2.67 19.15
C PRO A 2 18.67 2.31 19.33
N ARG A 3 18.41 2.27 19.13
CA ARG A 3 17.71 1.95 19.29
C ARG A 3 17.42 1.08 18.93
N SER A 4 17.51 0.49 18.95
CA SER A 4 16.97 -0.27 18.73
C SER A 4 16.46 -0.51 18.09
N PRO A 5 17.13 -0.89 17.69
CA PRO A 5 16.49 -0.97 16.86
C PRO A 5 15.51 -0.94 16.55
N LEU A 6 15.37 -1.32 16.42
CA LEU A 6 14.22 -0.97 16.22
C LEU A 6 13.44 -1.20 17.31
N LYS A 7 13.51 -0.45 18.24
CA LYS A 7 12.58 -0.35 19.10
C LYS A 7 11.35 -0.14 18.43
N PRO A 8 10.37 -0.86 18.70
CA PRO A 8 9.12 -0.55 18.14
C PRO A 8 8.72 0.76 18.61
N LYS A 9 8.84 1.68 17.77
CA LYS A 9 8.34 2.96 18.08
C LYS A 9 6.89 2.96 17.78
N PRO A 10 6.09 3.64 18.57
CA PRO A 10 4.70 3.74 18.24
C PRO A 10 4.56 4.47 16.93
N LEU A 11 3.50 4.19 16.25
CA LEU A 11 3.19 4.92 15.10
C LEU A 11 2.92 6.32 15.52
N ARG A 12 3.71 7.20 15.10
CA ARG A 12 3.54 8.57 15.48
C ARG A 12 3.48 9.41 14.24
N ALA A 13 2.84 10.52 14.35
CA ALA A 13 2.74 11.43 13.25
C ALA A 13 3.87 12.43 13.24
N ASP A 14 4.89 12.24 14.03
CA ASP A 14 5.91 13.26 14.18
C ASP A 14 7.00 13.17 13.12
N GLY A 15 6.84 12.33 12.13
CA GLY A 15 7.71 12.38 10.97
C GLY A 15 8.94 11.52 11.01
N TRP A 16 9.34 10.98 12.15
CA TRP A 16 10.58 10.20 12.18
C TRP A 16 10.51 8.99 11.28
N GLN A 17 9.33 8.40 11.16
CA GLN A 17 9.17 7.25 10.28
C GLN A 17 9.36 7.65 8.83
N VAL A 18 8.88 8.83 8.48
CA VAL A 18 9.03 9.33 7.12
C VAL A 18 10.51 9.52 6.80
N GLU A 19 11.24 10.09 7.73
CA GLU A 19 12.67 10.30 7.51
C GLU A 19 13.42 8.99 7.32
N GLU A 20 13.06 7.97 8.10
CA GLU A 20 13.70 6.68 7.95
C GLU A 20 13.38 6.05 6.61
N LEU A 21 12.16 6.17 6.16
CA LEU A 21 11.78 5.64 4.87
C LEU A 21 12.53 6.35 3.75
N VAL A 22 12.66 7.65 3.85
CA VAL A 22 13.37 8.41 2.83
C VAL A 22 14.83 7.97 2.77
N ARG A 23 15.43 7.70 3.91
CA ARG A 23 16.81 7.26 3.89
C ARG A 23 16.97 5.88 3.29
N LYS A 24 16.00 5.00 3.49
CA LYS A 24 16.09 3.65 2.96
C LYS A 24 15.78 3.58 1.49
N VAL A 25 14.92 4.47 1.02
CA VAL A 25 14.52 4.45 -0.37
C VAL A 25 15.32 5.51 -1.11
N LYS A 26 16.59 5.22 -1.33
CA LYS A 26 17.39 6.08 -2.14
C LYS A 26 17.16 5.74 -3.56
N ASP A 27 17.31 6.34 -4.49
CA ASP A 27 17.27 5.99 -5.92
C ASP A 27 16.05 5.18 -6.30
N ALA A 28 14.91 5.54 -5.75
CA ALA A 28 13.68 4.87 -6.11
C ALA A 28 13.23 5.33 -7.49
N THR A 29 12.92 4.39 -8.35
CA THR A 29 12.38 4.68 -9.67
C THR A 29 10.96 4.17 -9.75
N MET A 30 10.21 4.65 -10.75
CA MET A 30 8.85 4.17 -10.95
C MET A 30 8.85 2.66 -11.14
N ASP A 31 9.83 2.15 -11.88
CA ASP A 31 9.87 0.71 -12.16
C ASP A 31 10.10 -0.09 -10.90
N THR A 32 11.03 0.33 -10.04
CA THR A 32 11.29 -0.42 -8.82
C THR A 32 10.12 -0.37 -7.86
N ILE A 33 9.43 0.77 -7.80
CA ILE A 33 8.28 0.92 -6.93
C ILE A 33 7.13 0.08 -7.43
N ASN A 34 6.85 0.12 -8.73
CA ASN A 34 5.77 -0.66 -9.29
C ASN A 34 6.06 -2.15 -9.15
N ALA A 35 7.33 -2.56 -9.31
CA ALA A 35 7.70 -3.96 -9.15
C ALA A 35 7.49 -4.42 -7.71
N ALA A 36 7.81 -3.57 -6.74
CA ALA A 36 7.63 -3.92 -5.33
C ALA A 36 6.15 -4.13 -5.00
N PHE A 37 5.29 -3.26 -5.51
CA PHE A 37 3.85 -3.42 -5.27
C PHE A 37 3.28 -4.62 -6.00
N LYS A 38 3.78 -4.91 -7.19
CA LYS A 38 3.33 -6.08 -7.91
C LYS A 38 3.70 -7.35 -7.18
N GLU A 39 4.91 -7.39 -6.64
CA GLU A 39 5.34 -8.54 -5.88
C GLU A 39 4.53 -8.69 -4.60
N ALA A 40 4.26 -7.59 -3.91
CA ALA A 40 3.47 -7.63 -2.69
C ALA A 40 2.05 -8.12 -2.97
N ALA A 41 1.47 -7.72 -4.10
CA ALA A 41 0.12 -8.14 -4.44
C ALA A 41 0.05 -9.64 -4.72
N SER A 42 1.18 -10.25 -5.08
CA SER A 42 1.25 -11.69 -5.31
C SER A 42 1.51 -12.47 -4.03
N ASP A 43 1.84 -11.80 -2.94
CA ASP A 43 2.17 -12.45 -1.68
C ASP A 43 0.89 -12.91 -1.00
N LYS A 44 0.94 -14.08 -0.40
CA LYS A 44 -0.21 -14.63 0.29
C LYS A 44 -0.74 -13.72 1.38
N SER A 45 0.14 -12.97 2.02
CA SER A 45 -0.24 -12.08 3.11
C SER A 45 -1.18 -10.99 2.66
N TYR A 46 -1.12 -10.62 1.39
CA TYR A 46 -1.93 -9.53 0.87
C TYR A 46 -3.01 -10.00 -0.08
N LYS A 47 -3.19 -11.31 -0.19
CA LYS A 47 -4.18 -11.82 -1.12
C LYS A 47 -5.58 -11.36 -0.73
N GLY A 48 -6.30 -10.83 -1.68
CA GLY A 48 -7.64 -10.31 -1.43
C GLY A 48 -7.66 -8.93 -0.82
N VAL A 49 -6.50 -8.38 -0.45
CA VAL A 49 -6.40 -7.09 0.20
C VAL A 49 -5.75 -6.06 -0.69
N LEU A 50 -4.67 -6.44 -1.35
CA LEU A 50 -3.93 -5.55 -2.25
C LEU A 50 -4.00 -6.09 -3.67
N GLU A 51 -4.44 -5.25 -4.57
CA GLU A 51 -4.48 -5.59 -5.99
C GLU A 51 -3.54 -4.66 -6.74
N PHE A 52 -2.82 -5.19 -7.71
CA PHE A 52 -1.96 -4.40 -8.58
C PHE A 52 -2.65 -4.22 -9.92
N SER A 53 -2.68 -2.99 -10.42
CA SER A 53 -3.25 -2.72 -11.73
C SER A 53 -2.25 -1.95 -12.58
N ASP A 54 -2.11 -2.36 -13.82
CA ASP A 54 -1.32 -1.63 -14.80
C ASP A 54 -2.21 -1.10 -15.94
N GLU A 55 -3.51 -1.02 -15.68
CA GLU A 55 -4.46 -0.50 -16.65
C GLU A 55 -4.94 0.87 -16.22
N PRO A 56 -5.31 1.74 -17.14
CA PRO A 56 -5.86 3.02 -16.76
C PRO A 56 -7.20 2.83 -16.06
N LEU A 57 -7.31 3.32 -14.86
CA LEU A 57 -8.50 3.13 -14.04
C LEU A 57 -9.26 4.43 -13.88
N VAL A 58 -10.57 4.33 -13.80
CA VAL A 58 -11.44 5.43 -13.41
C VAL A 58 -12.31 4.93 -12.26
N SER A 59 -12.95 5.85 -11.55
CA SER A 59 -13.67 5.48 -10.34
C SER A 59 -14.74 4.42 -10.57
N GLN A 60 -15.36 4.41 -11.73
CA GLN A 60 -16.39 3.42 -12.01
C GLN A 60 -15.84 1.99 -12.02
N ASP A 61 -14.56 1.84 -12.37
CA ASP A 61 -13.93 0.52 -12.39
C ASP A 61 -13.75 -0.06 -11.00
N ILE A 62 -13.80 0.77 -9.99
CA ILE A 62 -13.48 0.37 -8.62
C ILE A 62 -14.73 -0.07 -7.86
N VAL A 63 -15.90 0.35 -8.32
CA VAL A 63 -17.14 0.03 -7.63
C VAL A 63 -17.30 -1.48 -7.56
N GLY A 64 -17.53 -1.99 -6.37
CA GLY A 64 -17.72 -3.43 -6.15
C GLY A 64 -16.44 -4.21 -5.98
N ASN A 65 -15.28 -3.56 -6.03
CA ASN A 65 -14.01 -4.27 -5.84
C ASN A 65 -13.77 -4.44 -4.35
N PRO A 66 -13.58 -5.67 -3.86
CA PRO A 66 -13.47 -5.91 -2.42
C PRO A 66 -12.08 -5.65 -1.84
N HIS A 67 -11.10 -5.34 -2.66
CA HIS A 67 -9.75 -5.11 -2.15
C HIS A 67 -9.68 -3.82 -1.35
N SER A 68 -8.85 -3.83 -0.33
CA SER A 68 -8.63 -2.63 0.48
C SER A 68 -7.85 -1.58 -0.28
N CYS A 69 -7.04 -2.00 -1.24
CA CYS A 69 -6.24 -1.08 -2.04
C CYS A 69 -5.99 -1.68 -3.40
N ILE A 70 -6.30 -0.93 -4.45
CA ILE A 70 -5.93 -1.29 -5.81
C ILE A 70 -4.83 -0.30 -6.20
N PHE A 71 -3.60 -0.78 -6.23
CA PHE A 71 -2.46 0.06 -6.57
C PHE A 71 -2.48 0.37 -8.05
N ASP A 72 -2.46 1.65 -8.37
CA ASP A 72 -2.53 2.11 -9.77
C ASP A 72 -1.12 2.45 -10.23
N SER A 73 -0.50 1.51 -10.93
CA SER A 73 0.87 1.69 -11.36
C SER A 73 1.03 2.76 -12.43
N LYS A 74 -0.05 3.09 -13.12
CA LYS A 74 0.02 4.12 -14.16
C LYS A 74 0.11 5.52 -13.57
N LEU A 75 -0.26 5.69 -12.31
CA LEU A 75 -0.22 6.99 -11.66
C LEU A 75 0.96 7.15 -10.72
N THR A 76 1.85 6.17 -10.67
CA THR A 76 3.08 6.30 -9.90
C THR A 76 3.95 7.39 -10.51
N LEU A 77 4.46 8.26 -9.69
CA LEU A 77 5.24 9.39 -10.15
C LEU A 77 6.43 9.61 -9.24
N THR A 78 7.59 9.86 -9.82
CA THR A 78 8.76 10.19 -9.02
C THR A 78 9.24 11.57 -9.40
N ILE A 79 9.72 12.31 -8.41
CA ILE A 79 10.35 13.60 -8.63
C ILE A 79 11.74 13.48 -8.06
N GLY A 80 12.73 13.56 -8.92
CA GLY A 80 14.10 13.25 -8.52
C GLY A 80 14.19 11.78 -8.17
N ASN A 81 15.07 11.44 -7.24
CA ASN A 81 15.31 10.07 -6.88
C ASN A 81 14.70 9.67 -5.56
N ARG A 82 14.08 10.60 -4.86
CA ARG A 82 13.72 10.34 -3.46
C ARG A 82 12.28 10.71 -3.11
N PHE A 83 11.60 11.41 -4.00
CA PHE A 83 10.23 11.78 -3.74
C PHE A 83 9.32 10.99 -4.65
N VAL A 84 8.35 10.29 -4.07
CA VAL A 84 7.51 9.37 -4.82
C VAL A 84 6.07 9.64 -4.48
N LYS A 85 5.22 9.62 -5.51
CA LYS A 85 3.77 9.66 -5.31
C LYS A 85 3.22 8.33 -5.78
N VAL A 86 2.45 7.68 -4.93
CA VAL A 86 1.75 6.46 -5.30
C VAL A 86 0.26 6.67 -5.09
N VAL A 87 -0.54 5.97 -5.85
CA VAL A 87 -1.99 6.12 -5.81
C VAL A 87 -2.63 4.77 -5.61
N GLY A 88 -3.53 4.69 -4.66
CA GLY A 88 -4.32 3.50 -4.42
C GLY A 88 -5.78 3.85 -4.46
N TRP A 89 -6.56 3.02 -5.14
CA TRP A 89 -8.00 3.18 -5.23
C TRP A 89 -8.67 2.19 -4.29
N TYR A 90 -9.82 2.52 -3.83
CA TYR A 90 -10.61 1.57 -3.06
C TYR A 90 -12.07 1.98 -3.08
N ASP A 91 -12.94 0.99 -3.06
CA ASP A 91 -14.36 1.23 -2.87
C ASP A 91 -14.56 1.40 -1.37
N ASN A 92 -14.80 2.63 -0.95
CA ASN A 92 -14.79 2.96 0.48
C ASN A 92 -15.86 2.23 1.28
N GLU A 93 -16.89 1.73 0.62
CA GLU A 93 -17.93 0.98 1.30
C GLU A 93 -17.67 -0.51 1.24
N TRP A 94 -17.34 -1.01 0.06
CA TRP A 94 -17.25 -2.44 -0.15
C TRP A 94 -15.95 -3.04 0.37
N GLY A 95 -14.85 -2.31 0.16
CA GLY A 95 -13.56 -2.81 0.63
C GLY A 95 -13.52 -2.95 2.15
N TYR A 96 -13.96 -1.92 2.84
CA TYR A 96 -13.98 -1.94 4.29
C TYR A 96 -14.95 -3.01 4.82
N SER A 97 -16.11 -3.13 4.20
CA SER A 97 -17.10 -4.12 4.64
C SER A 97 -16.56 -5.53 4.53
N ASN A 98 -15.81 -5.81 3.46
CA ASN A 98 -15.19 -7.12 3.31
C ASN A 98 -14.18 -7.39 4.41
N ARG A 99 -13.41 -6.37 4.80
CA ARG A 99 -12.45 -6.55 5.90
C ARG A 99 -13.16 -6.79 7.21
N CYS A 100 -14.29 -6.14 7.42
CA CYS A 100 -15.06 -6.35 8.63
C CYS A 100 -15.57 -7.78 8.72
N VAL A 101 -16.08 -8.32 7.61
CA VAL A 101 -16.57 -9.68 7.60
C VAL A 101 -15.44 -10.67 7.88
N GLU A 102 -14.28 -10.44 7.28
CA GLU A 102 -13.14 -11.31 7.50
C GLU A 102 -12.70 -11.30 8.96
N LEU A 103 -12.71 -10.12 9.57
CA LEU A 103 -12.36 -10.01 10.97
C LEU A 103 -13.36 -10.76 11.83
N MET A 104 -14.63 -10.66 11.52
CA MET A 104 -15.65 -11.39 12.25
C MET A 104 -15.45 -12.90 12.13
N GLU A 105 -15.07 -13.35 10.95
CA GLU A 105 -14.79 -14.78 10.74
C GLU A 105 -13.60 -15.23 11.60
N MET A 106 -12.57 -14.39 11.67
CA MET A 106 -11.41 -14.72 12.48
C MET A 106 -11.77 -14.78 13.96
N LEU A 107 -12.64 -13.90 14.40
CA LEU A 107 -13.04 -13.88 15.81
C LEU A 107 -13.99 -15.03 16.16
N ALA A 108 -14.70 -15.54 15.20
CA ALA A 108 -15.64 -16.64 15.43
C ALA A 108 -14.94 -17.98 15.60
N ASP A 109 -13.72 -18.08 15.09
CA ASP A 109 -12.95 -19.29 15.23
C ASP A 109 -12.27 -19.32 16.59
#